data_b37620d56401056912b60f5e4d7328b9
#
_entry.id   b37620d56401056912b60f5e4d7328b9
#
_cell.length_a   1.000
_cell.length_b   1.000
_cell.length_c   1.000
_cell.angle_alpha   90.00
_cell.angle_beta   90.00
_cell.angle_gamma   90.00
#
_symmetry.space_group_name_H-M   'P 1'
#
loop_
_entity.id
_entity.type
_entity.pdbx_description
1 polymer ?
#
loop_
_entity_poly.entity_id
_entity_poly.type
_entity_poly.pdbx_seq_one_letter_code
_entity_poly.pdbx_strand_id
1 'polypeptide(L)'
;YFFYIGGNDSMDTIGKLAEYGECIQSDIRFMGVPKTIDNDLMVTDHTPGYGSAAKYIGVVMKEIIRDATVYGTKYVTVVEIMGRNAGWLTAAAALAKSDDCEGVDMICLPEVPFNVEHFIEKVRVMQEKKPSIVIAVSEGVKLEDGRYVCELADDVHAVDAFGHKALTGTARYLANVVARNLDTKTRCIELSTLQ
;
A
#
# COMPACT_ATOMS: atom_id res chain seq x y z
N TYR A 1 31.86 -3.23 -17.11
CA TYR A 1 30.87 -3.21 -16.06
C TYR A 1 29.51 -2.86 -16.62
N PHE A 2 28.48 -3.57 -16.18
CA PHE A 2 27.08 -3.28 -16.50
C PHE A 2 26.35 -3.00 -15.18
N PHE A 3 25.83 -1.78 -15.00
CA PHE A 3 25.05 -1.39 -13.84
C PHE A 3 23.56 -1.39 -14.20
N TYR A 4 22.75 -2.05 -13.37
CA TYR A 4 21.31 -2.09 -13.57
C TYR A 4 20.61 -1.54 -12.31
N ILE A 5 19.96 -0.39 -12.48
CA ILE A 5 19.28 0.33 -11.40
C ILE A 5 17.80 0.00 -11.45
N GLY A 6 17.23 -0.46 -10.34
CA GLY A 6 15.80 -0.78 -10.33
C GLY A 6 15.32 -1.41 -9.02
N GLY A 7 14.06 -1.83 -9.01
CA GLY A 7 13.39 -2.51 -7.91
C GLY A 7 13.68 -4.02 -7.87
N ASN A 8 12.83 -4.76 -7.17
CA ASN A 8 12.98 -6.19 -6.93
C ASN A 8 13.15 -7.02 -8.22
N ASP A 9 12.29 -6.77 -9.22
CA ASP A 9 12.34 -7.48 -10.51
C ASP A 9 13.64 -7.19 -11.28
N SER A 10 14.14 -5.96 -11.14
CA SER A 10 15.43 -5.58 -11.74
C SER A 10 16.60 -6.28 -11.07
N MET A 11 16.53 -6.47 -9.74
CA MET A 11 17.56 -7.18 -8.98
C MET A 11 17.55 -8.68 -9.31
N ASP A 12 16.38 -9.30 -9.48
CA ASP A 12 16.26 -10.68 -9.95
C ASP A 12 16.82 -10.83 -11.37
N THR A 13 16.51 -9.88 -12.25
CA THR A 13 17.04 -9.87 -13.63
C THR A 13 18.55 -9.77 -13.68
N ILE A 14 19.16 -8.87 -12.90
CA ILE A 14 20.62 -8.71 -12.89
C ILE A 14 21.32 -9.92 -12.29
N GLY A 15 20.71 -10.58 -11.30
CA GLY A 15 21.19 -11.85 -10.74
C GLY A 15 21.27 -12.93 -11.83
N LYS A 16 20.17 -13.14 -12.56
CA LYS A 16 20.13 -14.08 -13.69
C LYS A 16 21.13 -13.74 -14.81
N LEU A 17 21.32 -12.45 -15.10
CA LEU A 17 22.33 -12.01 -16.08
C LEU A 17 23.76 -12.29 -15.61
N ALA A 18 24.03 -12.13 -14.31
CA ALA A 18 25.35 -12.44 -13.74
C ALA A 18 25.63 -13.95 -13.84
N GLU A 19 24.69 -14.80 -13.45
CA GLU A 19 24.79 -16.27 -13.58
C GLU A 19 25.00 -16.70 -15.04
N TYR A 20 24.22 -16.13 -15.96
CA TYR A 20 24.39 -16.41 -17.38
C TYR A 20 25.77 -15.95 -17.90
N GLY A 21 26.23 -14.76 -17.47
CA GLY A 21 27.55 -14.23 -17.81
C GLY A 21 28.69 -15.17 -17.36
N GLU A 22 28.57 -15.74 -16.17
CA GLU A 22 29.51 -16.76 -15.68
C GLU A 22 29.50 -18.02 -16.56
N CYS A 23 28.30 -18.53 -16.90
CA CYS A 23 28.16 -19.71 -17.75
C CYS A 23 28.82 -19.55 -19.12
N ILE A 24 28.74 -18.36 -19.75
CA ILE A 24 29.37 -18.09 -21.06
C ILE A 24 30.78 -17.51 -20.95
N GLN A 25 31.36 -17.45 -19.78
CA GLN A 25 32.66 -16.87 -19.48
C GLN A 25 32.83 -15.43 -20.00
N SER A 26 31.80 -14.60 -19.79
CA SER A 26 31.80 -13.20 -20.19
C SER A 26 32.71 -12.36 -19.27
N ASP A 27 33.46 -11.43 -19.89
CA ASP A 27 34.27 -10.45 -19.17
C ASP A 27 33.45 -9.33 -18.52
N ILE A 28 32.12 -9.29 -18.77
CA ILE A 28 31.24 -8.27 -18.24
C ILE A 28 30.96 -8.55 -16.76
N ARG A 29 31.19 -7.54 -15.92
CA ARG A 29 30.82 -7.56 -14.50
C ARG A 29 29.44 -6.92 -14.35
N PHE A 30 28.47 -7.69 -13.87
CA PHE A 30 27.12 -7.25 -13.61
C PHE A 30 26.96 -6.74 -12.18
N MET A 31 26.37 -5.55 -12.00
CA MET A 31 26.19 -4.88 -10.72
C MET A 31 24.75 -4.37 -10.60
N GLY A 32 24.01 -4.86 -9.60
CA GLY A 32 22.71 -4.34 -9.24
C GLY A 32 22.82 -3.10 -8.36
N VAL A 33 22.00 -2.09 -8.63
CA VAL A 33 21.85 -0.91 -7.80
C VAL A 33 20.37 -0.82 -7.40
N PRO A 34 20.00 -1.36 -6.24
CA PRO A 34 18.59 -1.42 -5.85
C PRO A 34 18.03 -0.05 -5.48
N LYS A 35 16.77 0.20 -5.87
CA LYS A 35 15.95 1.34 -5.45
C LYS A 35 14.49 0.89 -5.30
N THR A 36 13.81 1.37 -4.29
CA THR A 36 12.38 1.19 -4.09
C THR A 36 11.86 2.24 -3.13
N ILE A 37 10.59 2.65 -3.29
CA ILE A 37 9.91 3.50 -2.30
C ILE A 37 9.31 2.68 -1.16
N ASP A 38 9.20 1.37 -1.30
CA ASP A 38 8.59 0.47 -0.30
C ASP A 38 9.43 0.34 0.97
N ASN A 39 10.71 0.73 0.91
CA ASN A 39 11.67 0.63 2.01
C ASN A 39 11.85 -0.81 2.53
N ASP A 40 11.81 -1.78 1.62
CA ASP A 40 11.83 -3.22 1.90
C ASP A 40 13.17 -3.91 1.60
N LEU A 41 14.25 -3.14 1.40
CA LEU A 41 15.59 -3.70 1.17
C LEU A 41 16.23 -4.14 2.49
N MET A 42 16.78 -5.35 2.47
CA MET A 42 17.52 -5.89 3.60
C MET A 42 18.73 -5.03 3.97
N VAL A 43 19.00 -4.88 5.27
CA VAL A 43 20.16 -4.15 5.81
C VAL A 43 20.25 -2.70 5.33
N THR A 44 19.09 -2.09 5.06
CA THR A 44 18.97 -0.71 4.58
C THR A 44 17.91 0.03 5.38
N ASP A 45 18.29 1.12 6.05
CA ASP A 45 17.38 1.91 6.88
C ASP A 45 16.41 2.74 6.01
N HIS A 46 16.95 3.39 4.97
CA HIS A 46 16.20 4.23 4.06
C HIS A 46 16.57 3.95 2.60
N THR A 47 15.63 3.48 1.85
CA THR A 47 15.81 3.24 0.41
C THR A 47 15.63 4.53 -0.39
N PRO A 48 16.29 4.66 -1.56
CA PRO A 48 16.13 5.84 -2.42
C PRO A 48 14.67 6.07 -2.82
N GLY A 49 14.15 7.26 -2.52
CA GLY A 49 12.77 7.66 -2.82
C GLY A 49 11.79 7.50 -1.66
N TYR A 50 12.06 6.61 -0.69
CA TYR A 50 11.14 6.36 0.44
C TYR A 50 10.81 7.63 1.24
N GLY A 51 11.82 8.42 1.62
CA GLY A 51 11.58 9.64 2.42
C GLY A 51 10.68 10.65 1.70
N SER A 52 10.83 10.80 0.38
CA SER A 52 9.98 11.67 -0.43
C SER A 52 8.56 11.12 -0.54
N ALA A 53 8.41 9.82 -0.78
CA ALA A 53 7.12 9.15 -0.84
C ALA A 53 6.38 9.22 0.52
N ALA A 54 7.07 8.97 1.63
CA ALA A 54 6.51 9.08 2.97
C ALA A 54 6.02 10.50 3.28
N LYS A 55 6.80 11.52 2.90
CA LYS A 55 6.38 12.93 3.02
C LYS A 55 5.13 13.21 2.19
N TYR A 56 5.10 12.73 0.95
CA TYR A 56 3.94 12.87 0.07
C TYR A 56 2.69 12.24 0.70
N ILE A 57 2.80 11.00 1.21
CA ILE A 57 1.70 10.33 1.91
C ILE A 57 1.19 11.15 3.09
N GLY A 58 2.08 11.66 3.95
CA GLY A 58 1.67 12.49 5.09
C GLY A 58 0.89 13.73 4.68
N VAL A 59 1.32 14.42 3.62
CA VAL A 59 0.65 15.63 3.10
C VAL A 59 -0.71 15.28 2.48
N VAL A 60 -0.75 14.32 1.56
CA VAL A 60 -1.98 13.94 0.85
C VAL A 60 -3.03 13.37 1.81
N MET A 61 -2.60 12.55 2.77
CA MET A 61 -3.53 12.04 3.79
C MET A 61 -4.15 13.17 4.62
N LYS A 62 -3.38 14.22 4.95
CA LYS A 62 -3.90 15.39 5.64
C LYS A 62 -4.97 16.13 4.80
N GLU A 63 -4.75 16.27 3.49
CA GLU A 63 -5.71 16.87 2.56
C GLU A 63 -6.99 16.01 2.46
N ILE A 64 -6.86 14.69 2.32
CA ILE A 64 -7.99 13.75 2.27
C ILE A 64 -8.81 13.80 3.55
N ILE A 65 -8.16 13.85 4.72
CA ILE A 65 -8.84 13.94 6.02
C ILE A 65 -9.65 15.23 6.10
N ARG A 66 -9.07 16.36 5.69
CA ARG A 66 -9.77 17.64 5.69
C ARG A 66 -10.98 17.64 4.75
N ASP A 67 -10.84 17.11 3.53
CA ASP A 67 -11.98 16.94 2.61
C ASP A 67 -13.05 16.03 3.20
N ALA A 68 -12.67 14.91 3.78
CA ALA A 68 -13.61 13.95 4.35
C ALA A 68 -14.39 14.50 5.54
N THR A 69 -13.81 15.40 6.34
CA THR A 69 -14.43 15.95 7.56
C THR A 69 -15.39 17.11 7.31
N VAL A 70 -15.44 17.65 6.08
CA VAL A 70 -16.36 18.76 5.73
C VAL A 70 -17.83 18.33 5.78
N TYR A 71 -18.12 17.06 5.52
CA TYR A 71 -19.47 16.55 5.41
C TYR A 71 -19.99 16.05 6.78
N GLY A 72 -21.11 16.59 7.24
CA GLY A 72 -21.75 16.18 8.51
C GLY A 72 -22.51 14.84 8.45
N THR A 73 -22.34 14.04 7.37
CA THR A 73 -22.98 12.73 7.18
C THR A 73 -21.99 11.60 7.43
N LYS A 74 -22.52 10.39 7.72
CA LYS A 74 -21.69 9.20 7.83
C LYS A 74 -20.95 8.89 6.53
N TYR A 75 -19.65 8.83 6.62
CA TYR A 75 -18.76 8.65 5.47
C TYR A 75 -17.51 7.84 5.84
N VAL A 76 -17.12 6.91 4.98
CA VAL A 76 -15.87 6.15 5.14
C VAL A 76 -15.01 6.29 3.89
N THR A 77 -13.82 6.83 4.03
CA THR A 77 -12.82 6.91 2.97
C THR A 77 -11.74 5.88 3.22
N VAL A 78 -11.52 4.98 2.28
CA VAL A 78 -10.44 3.99 2.31
C VAL A 78 -9.40 4.39 1.28
N VAL A 79 -8.16 4.61 1.72
CA VAL A 79 -7.04 5.04 0.88
C VAL A 79 -6.04 3.90 0.75
N GLU A 80 -5.82 3.45 -0.48
CA GLU A 80 -4.83 2.42 -0.81
C GLU A 80 -3.47 3.05 -1.05
N ILE A 81 -2.47 2.49 -0.38
CA ILE A 81 -1.08 2.93 -0.42
C ILE A 81 -0.22 1.74 -0.87
N MET A 82 0.78 2.00 -1.70
CA MET A 82 1.72 0.99 -2.16
C MET A 82 2.50 0.36 -1.00
N GLY A 83 2.94 -0.86 -1.20
CA GLY A 83 3.72 -1.64 -0.25
C GLY A 83 3.24 -3.08 -0.21
N ARG A 84 3.74 -3.92 -1.13
CA ARG A 84 3.33 -5.31 -1.28
C ARG A 84 3.65 -6.16 -0.05
N ASN A 85 4.85 -6.02 0.49
CA ASN A 85 5.37 -6.86 1.56
C ASN A 85 5.81 -6.07 2.80
N ALA A 86 5.91 -4.75 2.70
CA ALA A 86 6.32 -3.86 3.77
C ALA A 86 5.38 -2.67 3.88
N GLY A 87 4.93 -2.37 5.08
CA GLY A 87 3.93 -1.34 5.37
C GLY A 87 4.51 0.04 5.67
N TRP A 88 5.77 0.32 5.35
CA TRP A 88 6.43 1.58 5.66
C TRP A 88 5.72 2.80 5.09
N LEU A 89 5.30 2.75 3.81
CA LEU A 89 4.55 3.85 3.19
C LEU A 89 3.16 4.00 3.81
N THR A 90 2.47 2.88 4.06
CA THR A 90 1.16 2.92 4.70
C THR A 90 1.26 3.45 6.13
N ALA A 91 2.30 3.09 6.87
CA ALA A 91 2.58 3.63 8.20
C ALA A 91 2.85 5.14 8.18
N ALA A 92 3.43 5.67 7.08
CA ALA A 92 3.66 7.09 6.89
C ALA A 92 2.35 7.92 6.87
N ALA A 93 1.19 7.30 6.67
CA ALA A 93 -0.11 7.95 6.83
C ALA A 93 -0.30 8.55 8.25
N ALA A 94 0.38 7.99 9.27
CA ALA A 94 0.38 8.54 10.62
C ALA A 94 0.99 9.96 10.70
N LEU A 95 1.83 10.35 9.75
CA LEU A 95 2.44 11.68 9.65
C LEU A 95 1.42 12.79 9.34
N ALA A 96 0.20 12.43 8.93
CA ALA A 96 -0.89 13.37 8.75
C ALA A 96 -1.34 14.02 10.07
N LYS A 97 -1.07 13.34 11.21
CA LYS A 97 -1.43 13.87 12.54
C LYS A 97 -0.58 15.09 12.89
N SER A 98 -1.24 16.16 13.31
CA SER A 98 -0.63 17.43 13.70
C SER A 98 -1.60 18.22 14.58
N ASP A 99 -1.21 19.39 15.07
CA ASP A 99 -2.06 20.24 15.94
C ASP A 99 -3.40 20.60 15.27
N ASP A 100 -3.43 20.66 13.93
CA ASP A 100 -4.60 21.03 13.13
C ASP A 100 -5.23 19.84 12.36
N CYS A 101 -4.81 18.60 12.64
CA CYS A 101 -5.33 17.39 12.01
C CYS A 101 -5.25 16.18 12.94
N GLU A 102 -6.37 15.53 13.20
CA GLU A 102 -6.44 14.36 14.10
C GLU A 102 -5.67 13.14 13.57
N GLY A 103 -5.36 13.12 12.26
CA GLY A 103 -4.74 12.00 11.58
C GLY A 103 -5.75 10.97 11.06
N VAL A 104 -5.22 9.86 10.56
CA VAL A 104 -6.03 8.73 10.09
C VAL A 104 -6.62 7.95 11.27
N ASP A 105 -7.79 7.35 11.07
CA ASP A 105 -8.51 6.60 12.11
C ASP A 105 -8.01 5.17 12.26
N MET A 106 -7.56 4.59 11.15
CA MET A 106 -7.04 3.23 11.10
C MET A 106 -5.94 3.11 10.05
N ILE A 107 -4.91 2.34 10.37
CA ILE A 107 -3.85 1.95 9.43
C ILE A 107 -3.80 0.43 9.40
N CYS A 108 -3.93 -0.16 8.19
CA CYS A 108 -3.89 -1.60 7.96
C CYS A 108 -2.60 -1.96 7.22
N LEU A 109 -1.69 -2.66 7.90
CA LEU A 109 -0.37 -2.99 7.40
C LEU A 109 -0.33 -4.42 6.83
N PRO A 110 0.51 -4.71 5.83
CA PRO A 110 0.62 -6.05 5.23
C PRO A 110 1.24 -7.09 6.18
N GLU A 111 1.96 -6.64 7.22
CA GLU A 111 2.57 -7.49 8.24
C GLU A 111 1.57 -8.08 9.25
N VAL A 112 0.36 -7.53 9.27
CA VAL A 112 -0.67 -7.94 10.24
C VAL A 112 -1.77 -8.71 9.51
N PRO A 113 -2.06 -9.96 9.90
CA PRO A 113 -3.17 -10.71 9.32
C PRO A 113 -4.48 -9.94 9.42
N PHE A 114 -5.21 -9.87 8.32
CA PHE A 114 -6.41 -9.07 8.19
C PHE A 114 -7.66 -9.93 8.28
N ASN A 115 -8.63 -9.45 9.06
CA ASN A 115 -9.94 -10.07 9.18
C ASN A 115 -11.02 -9.06 8.78
N VAL A 116 -11.80 -9.40 7.75
CA VAL A 116 -12.81 -8.49 7.16
C VAL A 116 -13.95 -8.21 8.14
N GLU A 117 -14.40 -9.20 8.89
CA GLU A 117 -15.50 -9.03 9.86
C GLU A 117 -15.08 -8.11 11.01
N HIS A 118 -13.88 -8.33 11.53
CA HIS A 118 -13.30 -7.48 12.57
C HIS A 118 -13.07 -6.04 12.09
N PHE A 119 -12.69 -5.87 10.83
CA PHE A 119 -12.55 -4.56 10.20
C PHE A 119 -13.91 -3.81 10.17
N ILE A 120 -14.98 -4.48 9.72
CA ILE A 120 -16.33 -3.88 9.69
C ILE A 120 -16.78 -3.46 11.09
N GLU A 121 -16.56 -4.32 12.09
CA GLU A 121 -16.93 -4.02 13.45
C GLU A 121 -16.17 -2.82 14.03
N LYS A 122 -14.86 -2.73 13.75
CA LYS A 122 -14.07 -1.55 14.14
C LYS A 122 -14.61 -0.28 13.49
N VAL A 123 -14.93 -0.30 12.19
CA VAL A 123 -15.49 0.86 11.49
C VAL A 123 -16.83 1.27 12.11
N ARG A 124 -17.69 0.30 12.44
CA ARG A 124 -18.97 0.56 13.13
C ARG A 124 -18.76 1.31 14.44
N VAL A 125 -17.90 0.79 15.30
CA VAL A 125 -17.59 1.39 16.60
C VAL A 125 -16.97 2.80 16.47
N MET A 126 -16.14 3.01 15.46
CA MET A 126 -15.58 4.33 15.19
C MET A 126 -16.65 5.32 14.76
N GLN A 127 -17.61 4.90 13.92
CA GLN A 127 -18.72 5.77 13.47
C GLN A 127 -19.73 6.13 14.55
N GLU A 128 -19.73 5.44 15.69
CA GLU A 128 -20.49 5.87 16.88
C GLU A 128 -19.90 7.15 17.51
N LYS A 129 -18.58 7.37 17.33
CA LYS A 129 -17.85 8.51 17.92
C LYS A 129 -17.76 9.70 16.98
N LYS A 130 -17.60 9.45 15.68
CA LYS A 130 -17.53 10.50 14.65
C LYS A 130 -18.09 10.02 13.31
N PRO A 131 -18.75 10.90 12.55
CA PRO A 131 -19.41 10.50 11.30
C PRO A 131 -18.41 10.13 10.19
N SER A 132 -17.29 10.83 10.08
CA SER A 132 -16.30 10.65 9.01
C SER A 132 -15.11 9.83 9.50
N ILE A 133 -14.81 8.73 8.78
CA ILE A 133 -13.69 7.82 9.08
C ILE A 133 -12.76 7.77 7.87
N VAL A 134 -11.46 7.94 8.08
CA VAL A 134 -10.43 7.82 7.06
C VAL A 134 -9.47 6.70 7.42
N ILE A 135 -9.31 5.73 6.51
CA ILE A 135 -8.54 4.51 6.71
C ILE A 135 -7.44 4.46 5.66
N ALA A 136 -6.21 4.24 6.09
CA ALA A 136 -5.09 3.91 5.22
C ALA A 136 -4.90 2.39 5.18
N VAL A 137 -4.83 1.81 3.99
CA VAL A 137 -4.63 0.37 3.81
C VAL A 137 -3.51 0.12 2.81
N SER A 138 -2.62 -0.82 3.11
CA SER A 138 -1.63 -1.29 2.15
C SER A 138 -2.29 -2.15 1.07
N GLU A 139 -1.85 -2.01 -0.18
CA GLU A 139 -2.23 -2.93 -1.27
C GLU A 139 -1.91 -4.39 -0.93
N GLY A 140 -0.86 -4.62 -0.15
CA GLY A 140 -0.33 -5.93 0.23
C GLY A 140 -0.97 -6.58 1.46
N VAL A 141 -2.07 -6.06 1.98
CA VAL A 141 -2.76 -6.66 3.14
C VAL A 141 -3.26 -8.06 2.82
N LYS A 142 -2.98 -9.01 3.73
CA LYS A 142 -3.29 -10.44 3.58
C LYS A 142 -4.25 -10.93 4.66
N LEU A 143 -5.09 -11.87 4.27
CA LEU A 143 -5.90 -12.64 5.20
C LEU A 143 -5.03 -13.62 6.01
N GLU A 144 -5.60 -14.24 7.05
CA GLU A 144 -4.92 -15.27 7.86
C GLU A 144 -4.45 -16.48 7.03
N ASP A 145 -5.13 -16.79 5.93
CA ASP A 145 -4.77 -17.88 5.00
C ASP A 145 -3.69 -17.50 3.97
N GLY A 146 -3.19 -16.26 4.01
CA GLY A 146 -2.14 -15.74 3.16
C GLY A 146 -2.61 -15.16 1.82
N ARG A 147 -3.91 -15.24 1.47
CA ARG A 147 -4.46 -14.58 0.27
C ARG A 147 -4.48 -13.06 0.47
N TYR A 148 -4.24 -12.33 -0.61
CA TYR A 148 -4.40 -10.87 -0.59
C TYR A 148 -5.88 -10.48 -0.52
N VAL A 149 -6.18 -9.41 0.21
CA VAL A 149 -7.56 -8.91 0.33
C VAL A 149 -8.13 -8.49 -1.02
N CYS A 150 -7.32 -7.95 -1.93
CA CYS A 150 -7.75 -7.62 -3.30
C CYS A 150 -8.23 -8.84 -4.09
N GLU A 151 -7.75 -10.06 -3.79
CA GLU A 151 -8.20 -11.31 -4.47
C GLU A 151 -9.64 -11.70 -4.11
N LEU A 152 -10.25 -11.08 -3.11
CA LEU A 152 -11.65 -11.26 -2.76
C LEU A 152 -12.61 -10.43 -3.65
N ALA A 153 -12.07 -9.53 -4.47
CA ALA A 153 -12.86 -8.81 -5.45
C ALA A 153 -13.19 -9.73 -6.64
N ASP A 154 -14.38 -9.58 -7.20
CA ASP A 154 -14.83 -10.36 -8.38
C ASP A 154 -14.13 -9.94 -9.68
N ASP A 155 -13.28 -8.92 -9.63
CA ASP A 155 -12.56 -8.39 -10.79
C ASP A 155 -11.37 -9.29 -11.15
N VAL A 156 -11.21 -9.55 -12.45
CA VAL A 156 -10.09 -10.33 -12.99
C VAL A 156 -8.78 -9.57 -12.79
N HIS A 157 -7.90 -10.11 -11.95
CA HIS A 157 -6.57 -9.54 -11.74
C HIS A 157 -5.69 -9.78 -12.96
N ALA A 158 -5.20 -8.69 -13.57
CA ALA A 158 -4.18 -8.78 -14.61
C ALA A 158 -2.86 -9.30 -14.00
N VAL A 159 -2.22 -10.22 -14.72
CA VAL A 159 -0.88 -10.70 -14.38
C VAL A 159 0.11 -9.91 -15.21
N ASP A 160 1.16 -9.39 -14.60
CA ASP A 160 2.23 -8.67 -15.29
C ASP A 160 3.13 -9.61 -16.12
N ALA A 161 4.05 -9.02 -16.90
CA ALA A 161 4.97 -9.78 -17.75
C ALA A 161 5.92 -10.71 -16.97
N PHE A 162 6.01 -10.56 -15.64
CA PHE A 162 6.87 -11.35 -14.75
C PHE A 162 6.08 -12.43 -13.99
N GLY A 163 4.75 -12.52 -14.22
CA GLY A 163 3.88 -13.51 -13.56
C GLY A 163 3.34 -13.05 -12.20
N HIS A 164 3.54 -11.79 -11.81
CA HIS A 164 2.97 -11.26 -10.58
C HIS A 164 1.54 -10.76 -10.80
N LYS A 165 0.67 -11.04 -9.84
CA LYS A 165 -0.69 -10.49 -9.83
C LYS A 165 -0.65 -8.99 -9.52
N ALA A 166 -1.43 -8.20 -10.25
CA ALA A 166 -1.65 -6.80 -9.89
C ALA A 166 -2.34 -6.72 -8.53
N LEU A 167 -1.69 -6.09 -7.55
CA LEU A 167 -2.23 -5.92 -6.19
C LEU A 167 -2.94 -4.58 -6.07
N THR A 168 -3.98 -4.35 -6.88
CA THR A 168 -4.82 -3.16 -6.81
C THR A 168 -6.25 -3.53 -6.48
N GLY A 169 -6.98 -2.62 -5.83
CA GLY A 169 -8.40 -2.81 -5.55
C GLY A 169 -8.72 -3.23 -4.11
N THR A 170 -7.75 -3.34 -3.22
CA THR A 170 -7.97 -3.58 -1.79
C THR A 170 -8.89 -2.50 -1.19
N ALA A 171 -8.61 -1.21 -1.43
CA ALA A 171 -9.45 -0.12 -0.93
C ALA A 171 -10.86 -0.17 -1.52
N ARG A 172 -10.99 -0.49 -2.80
CA ARG A 172 -12.28 -0.61 -3.48
C ARG A 172 -13.10 -1.75 -2.89
N TYR A 173 -12.49 -2.92 -2.70
CA TYR A 173 -13.13 -4.05 -2.07
C TYR A 173 -13.62 -3.70 -0.66
N LEU A 174 -12.77 -3.14 0.19
CA LEU A 174 -13.11 -2.76 1.57
C LEU A 174 -14.19 -1.67 1.63
N ALA A 175 -14.13 -0.66 0.76
CA ALA A 175 -15.17 0.35 0.66
C ALA A 175 -16.53 -0.26 0.29
N ASN A 176 -16.56 -1.20 -0.66
CA ASN A 176 -17.77 -1.91 -1.05
C ASN A 176 -18.30 -2.81 0.08
N VAL A 177 -17.43 -3.49 0.81
CA VAL A 177 -17.82 -4.31 1.96
C VAL A 177 -18.43 -3.43 3.07
N VAL A 178 -17.84 -2.29 3.37
CA VAL A 178 -18.40 -1.32 4.33
C VAL A 178 -19.77 -0.83 3.87
N ALA A 179 -19.93 -0.43 2.60
CA ALA A 179 -21.20 0.05 2.05
C ALA A 179 -22.32 -1.00 2.10
N ARG A 180 -21.98 -2.29 1.97
CA ARG A 180 -22.97 -3.40 2.04
C ARG A 180 -23.40 -3.73 3.46
N ASN A 181 -22.55 -3.47 4.46
CA ASN A 181 -22.78 -3.87 5.86
C ASN A 181 -23.16 -2.73 6.78
N LEU A 182 -22.88 -1.49 6.42
CA LEU A 182 -23.13 -0.31 7.26
C LEU A 182 -23.92 0.73 6.44
N ASP A 183 -24.84 1.43 7.11
CA ASP A 183 -25.57 2.57 6.52
C ASP A 183 -24.64 3.81 6.47
N THR A 184 -23.75 3.83 5.50
CA THR A 184 -22.74 4.87 5.33
C THR A 184 -22.34 5.02 3.88
N LYS A 185 -22.00 6.25 3.46
CA LYS A 185 -21.36 6.48 2.16
C LYS A 185 -19.89 6.07 2.23
N THR A 186 -19.39 5.55 1.12
CA THR A 186 -18.00 5.11 1.04
C THR A 186 -17.29 5.71 -0.17
N ARG A 187 -15.99 5.89 -0.04
CA ARG A 187 -15.08 6.27 -1.13
C ARG A 187 -13.83 5.42 -1.05
N CYS A 188 -13.35 4.96 -2.20
CA CYS A 188 -12.00 4.42 -2.32
C CYS A 188 -11.11 5.42 -3.05
N ILE A 189 -9.87 5.54 -2.62
CA ILE A 189 -8.82 6.33 -3.25
C ILE A 189 -7.61 5.41 -3.40
N GLU A 190 -7.11 5.28 -4.62
CA GLU A 190 -5.89 4.53 -4.93
C GLU A 190 -4.83 5.56 -5.32
N LEU A 191 -3.78 5.72 -4.50
CA LEU A 191 -2.71 6.69 -4.78
C LEU A 191 -1.82 6.21 -5.93
N SER A 192 -1.61 4.88 -6.04
CA SER A 192 -0.91 4.24 -7.16
C SER A 192 0.41 4.97 -7.48
N THR A 193 0.65 5.33 -8.74
CA THR A 193 1.89 5.95 -9.22
C THR A 193 2.08 7.42 -8.80
N LEU A 194 1.16 8.02 -8.07
CA LEU A 194 1.29 9.39 -7.56
C LEU A 194 2.22 9.50 -6.34
N GLN A 195 2.50 8.38 -5.70
CA GLN A 195 3.34 8.32 -4.49
C GLN A 195 4.85 8.28 -4.78
#